data_6abf882ddd87bee32e52a3c1bdc68cdf
#
_entry.id   6abf882ddd87bee32e52a3c1bdc68cdf
#
_cell.length_a   1.000
_cell.length_b   1.000
_cell.length_c   1.000
_cell.angle_alpha   90.00
_cell.angle_beta   90.00
_cell.angle_gamma   90.00
#
_symmetry.space_group_name_H-M   'P 1'
#
loop_
_entity.id
_entity.type
_entity.pdbx_description
1 polymer ?
#
loop_
_entity_poly.entity_id
_entity_poly.type
_entity_poly.pdbx_seq_one_letter_code
_entity_poly.pdbx_strand_id
1 'polypeptide(L)'
;VLKELENTLPDGYLLDAKFISSMDEEGGSGGTVVLTLSPEGLFQVNGRVRLKTTRNTLTSLAEAKFGKDFVNNKLKIDASMTQDWSELTMFSIESISLLKNGFIEISNSVVSVSGESNEPNIAVKIAQNFYGRLASNQPLKTKISYVEPIKALEPEGPTDEECLVGVDNLLAERKITFEPSSDRINLDGQQLLDE
;
A
#
# COMPACT_ATOMS: atom_id res chain seq x y z
N VAL A 1 -9.77 -6.67 26.73
CA VAL A 1 -9.10 -5.87 25.68
C VAL A 1 -10.10 -5.47 24.58
N LEU A 2 -10.89 -6.41 23.95
CA LEU A 2 -11.85 -6.05 22.89
C LEU A 2 -13.00 -5.16 23.39
N LYS A 3 -13.61 -5.52 24.53
CA LYS A 3 -14.69 -4.72 25.14
C LYS A 3 -14.22 -3.32 25.58
N GLU A 4 -12.94 -3.16 25.87
CA GLU A 4 -12.37 -1.85 26.23
C GLU A 4 -12.17 -0.98 24.97
N LEU A 5 -11.80 -1.59 23.84
CA LEU A 5 -11.67 -0.90 22.55
C LEU A 5 -13.04 -0.48 21.99
N GLU A 6 -14.08 -1.32 22.12
CA GLU A 6 -15.45 -0.96 21.71
C GLU A 6 -15.96 0.26 22.47
N ASN A 7 -15.61 0.40 23.76
CA ASN A 7 -16.03 1.54 24.58
C ASN A 7 -15.27 2.85 24.31
N THR A 8 -14.21 2.81 23.52
CA THR A 8 -13.42 3.99 23.13
C THR A 8 -13.78 4.53 21.74
N LEU A 9 -14.63 3.81 21.00
CA LEU A 9 -15.08 4.24 19.68
C LEU A 9 -16.18 5.30 19.79
N PRO A 10 -16.18 6.33 18.93
CA PRO A 10 -17.29 7.28 18.83
C PRO A 10 -18.59 6.58 18.42
N ASP A 11 -19.74 7.15 18.81
CA ASP A 11 -21.06 6.63 18.45
C ASP A 11 -21.21 6.48 16.92
N GLY A 12 -21.62 5.28 16.49
CA GLY A 12 -21.84 4.95 15.08
C GLY A 12 -20.70 4.17 14.43
N TYR A 13 -19.61 3.90 15.12
CA TYR A 13 -18.55 3.00 14.63
C TYR A 13 -18.74 1.60 15.20
N LEU A 14 -18.68 0.60 14.31
CA LEU A 14 -18.67 -0.81 14.67
C LEU A 14 -17.26 -1.35 14.52
N LEU A 15 -16.72 -1.94 15.60
CA LEU A 15 -15.44 -2.65 15.55
C LEU A 15 -15.69 -4.05 14.96
N ASP A 16 -15.49 -4.23 13.66
CA ASP A 16 -15.44 -5.57 13.04
C ASP A 16 -14.00 -6.13 13.17
N ALA A 17 -13.60 -6.43 14.40
CA ALA A 17 -12.33 -7.05 14.69
C ALA A 17 -12.44 -8.56 14.50
N LYS A 18 -12.10 -9.06 13.31
CA LYS A 18 -11.88 -10.48 13.10
C LYS A 18 -10.54 -10.85 13.67
N PHE A 19 -10.52 -11.45 14.87
CA PHE A 19 -9.32 -12.10 15.39
C PHE A 19 -8.94 -13.22 14.44
N ILE A 20 -7.80 -13.06 13.78
CA ILE A 20 -7.08 -14.21 13.26
C ILE A 20 -6.43 -14.83 14.48
N SER A 21 -7.08 -15.86 15.03
CA SER A 21 -6.54 -16.68 16.10
C SER A 21 -5.08 -16.97 15.76
N SER A 22 -4.20 -16.60 16.67
CA SER A 22 -2.79 -16.99 16.60
C SER A 22 -2.75 -18.47 16.23
N MET A 23 -2.07 -18.77 15.14
CA MET A 23 -1.86 -20.14 14.65
C MET A 23 -1.61 -21.05 15.84
N ASP A 24 -2.46 -22.04 16.01
CA ASP A 24 -2.31 -23.09 17.01
C ASP A 24 -0.88 -23.60 16.94
N GLU A 25 -0.15 -23.54 18.04
CA GLU A 25 1.22 -24.04 18.15
C GLU A 25 1.31 -25.56 18.04
N GLU A 26 0.16 -26.25 17.89
CA GLU A 26 0.07 -27.70 17.79
C GLU A 26 -0.32 -28.16 16.38
N GLY A 27 0.69 -28.61 15.64
CA GLY A 27 0.71 -29.83 14.84
C GLY A 27 -0.44 -30.15 13.89
N GLY A 28 -0.85 -29.26 13.00
CA GLY A 28 -1.54 -29.68 11.78
C GLY A 28 -0.55 -29.70 10.60
N SER A 29 -0.45 -30.80 9.85
CA SER A 29 0.43 -30.99 8.69
C SER A 29 0.09 -30.10 7.47
N GLY A 30 -0.73 -29.07 7.63
CA GLY A 30 -1.11 -28.09 6.63
C GLY A 30 -0.83 -26.69 7.13
N GLY A 31 0.37 -26.19 6.88
CA GLY A 31 0.73 -24.82 7.22
C GLY A 31 -0.18 -23.81 6.53
N THR A 32 -0.39 -22.65 7.17
CA THR A 32 -1.05 -21.49 6.59
C THR A 32 0.00 -20.39 6.42
N VAL A 33 -0.03 -19.69 5.29
CA VAL A 33 0.75 -18.47 5.09
C VAL A 33 -0.22 -17.29 5.02
N VAL A 34 0.08 -16.27 5.79
CA VAL A 34 -0.76 -15.07 5.92
C VAL A 34 0.07 -13.84 5.58
N LEU A 35 -0.45 -13.03 4.66
CA LEU A 35 0.11 -11.75 4.27
C LEU A 35 -0.87 -10.65 4.67
N THR A 36 -0.36 -9.58 5.23
CA THR A 36 -1.13 -8.39 5.57
C THR A 36 -0.45 -7.13 5.05
N LEU A 37 -1.22 -6.20 4.53
CA LEU A 37 -0.79 -4.87 4.14
C LEU A 37 -1.68 -3.85 4.84
N SER A 38 -1.09 -3.04 5.71
CA SER A 38 -1.83 -1.99 6.40
C SER A 38 -2.07 -0.76 5.50
N PRO A 39 -3.01 0.13 5.85
CA PRO A 39 -3.23 1.38 5.12
C PRO A 39 -1.99 2.29 5.08
N GLU A 40 -1.10 2.19 6.07
CA GLU A 40 0.16 2.94 6.17
C GLU A 40 1.27 2.32 5.32
N GLY A 41 1.01 1.21 4.62
CA GLY A 41 1.97 0.52 3.76
C GLY A 41 2.86 -0.50 4.48
N LEU A 42 2.58 -0.82 5.75
CA LEU A 42 3.33 -1.86 6.47
C LEU A 42 2.91 -3.24 5.97
N PHE A 43 3.86 -3.95 5.38
CA PHE A 43 3.68 -5.33 4.93
C PHE A 43 4.20 -6.31 5.96
N GLN A 44 3.40 -7.33 6.28
CA GLN A 44 3.81 -8.42 7.13
C GLN A 44 3.47 -9.76 6.49
N VAL A 45 4.39 -10.71 6.58
CA VAL A 45 4.15 -12.10 6.20
C VAL A 45 4.45 -13.04 7.35
N ASN A 46 3.48 -13.90 7.67
CA ASN A 46 3.58 -14.94 8.69
C ASN A 46 3.35 -16.30 8.04
N GLY A 47 3.99 -17.33 8.59
CA GLY A 47 3.81 -18.69 8.13
C GLY A 47 5.09 -19.52 8.24
N ARG A 48 5.14 -20.59 7.43
CA ARG A 48 6.31 -21.47 7.37
C ARG A 48 6.75 -21.67 5.93
N VAL A 49 8.06 -21.83 5.73
CA VAL A 49 8.68 -22.20 4.44
C VAL A 49 9.72 -23.28 4.68
N ARG A 50 9.93 -24.14 3.68
CA ARG A 50 10.89 -25.26 3.83
C ARG A 50 12.34 -24.83 3.93
N LEU A 51 12.73 -23.83 3.13
CA LEU A 51 14.13 -23.48 2.91
C LEU A 51 14.42 -22.03 3.32
N LYS A 52 15.60 -21.82 3.86
CA LYS A 52 16.13 -20.48 4.16
C LYS A 52 16.25 -19.60 2.88
N THR A 53 16.64 -20.21 1.77
CA THR A 53 16.74 -19.53 0.47
C THR A 53 15.39 -18.99 0.05
N THR A 54 14.32 -19.78 0.16
CA THR A 54 12.95 -19.35 -0.12
C THR A 54 12.56 -18.15 0.74
N ARG A 55 12.78 -18.22 2.04
CA ARG A 55 12.51 -17.11 2.96
C ARG A 55 13.25 -15.84 2.51
N ASN A 56 14.52 -15.93 2.15
CA ASN A 56 15.31 -14.79 1.70
C ASN A 56 14.77 -14.21 0.38
N THR A 57 14.44 -15.06 -0.59
CA THR A 57 13.84 -14.62 -1.87
C THR A 57 12.54 -13.89 -1.65
N LEU A 58 11.63 -14.41 -0.81
CA LEU A 58 10.36 -13.77 -0.48
C LEU A 58 10.57 -12.44 0.28
N THR A 59 11.59 -12.37 1.15
CA THR A 59 11.95 -11.11 1.81
C THR A 59 12.40 -10.08 0.79
N SER A 60 13.34 -10.43 -0.10
CA SER A 60 13.85 -9.50 -1.12
C SER A 60 12.74 -9.04 -2.08
N LEU A 61 11.81 -9.92 -2.45
CA LEU A 61 10.67 -9.56 -3.27
C LEU A 61 9.76 -8.57 -2.54
N ALA A 62 9.45 -8.82 -1.27
CA ALA A 62 8.64 -7.92 -0.46
C ALA A 62 9.32 -6.55 -0.27
N GLU A 63 10.63 -6.53 0.04
CA GLU A 63 11.41 -5.30 0.16
C GLU A 63 11.46 -4.50 -1.14
N ALA A 64 11.50 -5.17 -2.29
CA ALA A 64 11.45 -4.52 -3.59
C ALA A 64 10.09 -3.89 -3.91
N LYS A 65 9.00 -4.45 -3.36
CA LYS A 65 7.62 -3.95 -3.58
C LYS A 65 7.21 -2.87 -2.58
N PHE A 66 7.56 -3.02 -1.31
CA PHE A 66 7.06 -2.19 -0.22
C PHE A 66 8.12 -1.28 0.41
N GLY A 67 9.41 -1.52 0.11
CA GLY A 67 10.53 -0.85 0.78
C GLY A 67 10.97 -1.60 2.04
N LYS A 68 12.28 -1.58 2.30
CA LYS A 68 12.91 -2.37 3.37
C LYS A 68 12.36 -2.06 4.76
N ASP A 69 12.09 -0.79 5.04
CA ASP A 69 11.63 -0.34 6.36
C ASP A 69 10.16 -0.67 6.62
N PHE A 70 9.41 -1.05 5.58
CA PHE A 70 7.99 -1.38 5.64
C PHE A 70 7.71 -2.88 5.62
N VAL A 71 8.75 -3.74 5.64
CA VAL A 71 8.61 -5.21 5.55
C VAL A 71 8.92 -5.87 6.87
N ASN A 72 7.95 -6.63 7.40
CA ASN A 72 8.09 -7.47 8.57
C ASN A 72 7.92 -8.95 8.19
N ASN A 73 9.04 -9.64 7.97
CA ASN A 73 9.02 -11.07 7.63
C ASN A 73 9.10 -11.94 8.89
N LYS A 74 7.99 -12.60 9.21
CA LYS A 74 7.85 -13.56 10.33
C LYS A 74 7.77 -15.01 9.84
N LEU A 75 8.23 -15.32 8.64
CA LEU A 75 8.28 -16.69 8.13
C LEU A 75 9.27 -17.54 8.94
N LYS A 76 8.80 -18.66 9.44
CA LYS A 76 9.63 -19.68 10.13
C LYS A 76 10.11 -20.72 9.11
N ILE A 77 11.31 -21.26 9.30
CA ILE A 77 11.85 -22.34 8.47
C ILE A 77 11.45 -23.67 9.09
N ASP A 78 10.80 -24.51 8.29
CA ASP A 78 10.38 -25.85 8.70
C ASP A 78 10.64 -26.85 7.56
N ALA A 79 11.76 -27.56 7.67
CA ALA A 79 12.17 -28.53 6.67
C ALA A 79 11.26 -29.77 6.60
N SER A 80 10.42 -29.99 7.62
CA SER A 80 9.49 -31.13 7.66
C SER A 80 8.20 -30.89 6.88
N MET A 81 7.95 -29.68 6.39
CA MET A 81 6.77 -29.37 5.61
C MET A 81 6.68 -30.23 4.35
N THR A 82 5.53 -30.86 4.16
CA THR A 82 5.20 -31.60 2.93
C THR A 82 4.69 -30.70 1.81
N GLN A 83 4.02 -29.61 2.18
CA GLN A 83 3.46 -28.65 1.25
C GLN A 83 4.42 -27.46 1.05
N ASP A 84 4.68 -27.11 -0.19
CA ASP A 84 5.49 -25.94 -0.53
C ASP A 84 4.58 -24.78 -1.02
N TRP A 85 4.49 -23.74 -0.21
CA TRP A 85 3.73 -22.54 -0.51
C TRP A 85 4.56 -21.42 -1.14
N SER A 86 5.81 -21.68 -1.48
CA SER A 86 6.77 -20.66 -1.95
C SER A 86 6.26 -19.90 -3.15
N GLU A 87 5.78 -20.62 -4.16
CA GLU A 87 5.26 -20.03 -5.38
C GLU A 87 3.99 -19.21 -5.12
N LEU A 88 3.00 -19.79 -4.41
CA LEU A 88 1.76 -19.06 -4.07
C LEU A 88 2.04 -17.84 -3.19
N THR A 89 3.01 -17.91 -2.28
CA THR A 89 3.41 -16.76 -1.46
C THR A 89 4.02 -15.65 -2.31
N MET A 90 4.82 -16.01 -3.32
CA MET A 90 5.41 -15.03 -4.26
C MET A 90 4.31 -14.28 -5.02
N PHE A 91 3.35 -14.99 -5.62
CA PHE A 91 2.22 -14.37 -6.32
C PHE A 91 1.28 -13.61 -5.38
N SER A 92 1.20 -14.04 -4.12
CA SER A 92 0.45 -13.30 -3.10
C SER A 92 1.11 -11.97 -2.74
N ILE A 93 2.45 -11.90 -2.66
CA ILE A 93 3.19 -10.65 -2.46
C ILE A 93 2.93 -9.70 -3.65
N GLU A 94 2.97 -10.21 -4.88
CA GLU A 94 2.64 -9.42 -6.07
C GLU A 94 1.18 -8.94 -6.05
N SER A 95 0.25 -9.81 -5.68
CA SER A 95 -1.18 -9.49 -5.66
C SER A 95 -1.55 -8.48 -4.58
N ILE A 96 -1.00 -8.62 -3.37
CA ILE A 96 -1.29 -7.68 -2.27
C ILE A 96 -0.65 -6.32 -2.53
N SER A 97 0.44 -6.24 -3.30
CA SER A 97 1.05 -4.96 -3.70
C SER A 97 0.19 -4.13 -4.65
N LEU A 98 -0.86 -4.72 -5.23
CA LEU A 98 -1.85 -4.02 -6.06
C LEU A 98 -3.01 -3.44 -5.24
N LEU A 99 -3.07 -3.75 -3.95
CA LEU A 99 -4.08 -3.26 -3.02
C LEU A 99 -3.57 -2.04 -2.26
N LYS A 100 -4.48 -1.21 -1.80
CA LYS A 100 -4.19 -0.10 -0.88
C LYS A 100 -3.93 -0.61 0.54
N ASN A 101 -4.74 -1.56 0.95
CA ASN A 101 -4.60 -2.37 2.16
C ASN A 101 -5.21 -3.74 1.90
N GLY A 102 -4.81 -4.74 2.65
CA GLY A 102 -5.39 -6.05 2.42
C GLY A 102 -4.80 -7.18 3.23
N PHE A 103 -5.39 -8.33 2.98
CA PHE A 103 -5.08 -9.57 3.65
C PHE A 103 -5.16 -10.72 2.64
N ILE A 104 -4.14 -11.57 2.62
CA ILE A 104 -4.14 -12.82 1.84
C ILE A 104 -3.82 -13.98 2.78
N GLU A 105 -4.65 -15.00 2.72
CA GLU A 105 -4.45 -16.25 3.43
C GLU A 105 -4.32 -17.40 2.43
N ILE A 106 -3.26 -18.17 2.56
CA ILE A 106 -3.00 -19.38 1.78
C ILE A 106 -3.12 -20.57 2.72
N SER A 107 -4.03 -21.46 2.43
CA SER A 107 -4.19 -22.73 3.14
C SER A 107 -4.35 -23.90 2.16
N ASN A 108 -4.33 -25.14 2.65
CA ASN A 108 -4.55 -26.33 1.82
C ASN A 108 -5.92 -26.34 1.12
N SER A 109 -6.91 -25.69 1.72
CA SER A 109 -8.30 -25.76 1.28
C SER A 109 -8.75 -24.54 0.46
N VAL A 110 -8.09 -23.39 0.61
CA VAL A 110 -8.52 -22.14 0.00
C VAL A 110 -7.39 -21.10 -0.01
N VAL A 111 -7.37 -20.27 -1.04
CA VAL A 111 -6.68 -19.00 -1.04
C VAL A 111 -7.72 -17.88 -0.92
N SER A 112 -7.60 -17.06 0.11
CA SER A 112 -8.53 -15.95 0.36
C SER A 112 -7.79 -14.62 0.21
N VAL A 113 -8.36 -13.70 -0.58
CA VAL A 113 -7.84 -12.35 -0.80
C VAL A 113 -8.93 -11.35 -0.41
N SER A 114 -8.62 -10.44 0.49
CA SER A 114 -9.52 -9.35 0.86
C SER A 114 -8.76 -8.05 0.99
N GLY A 115 -9.43 -6.92 0.77
CA GLY A 115 -8.81 -5.61 0.90
C GLY A 115 -9.51 -4.51 0.13
N GLU A 116 -8.82 -3.41 -0.05
CA GLU A 116 -9.29 -2.24 -0.75
C GLU A 116 -8.33 -1.86 -1.88
N SER A 117 -8.88 -1.34 -2.96
CA SER A 117 -8.10 -0.86 -4.10
C SER A 117 -8.76 0.35 -4.75
N ASN A 118 -7.94 1.22 -5.31
CA ASN A 118 -8.39 2.33 -6.15
C ASN A 118 -8.56 1.92 -7.63
N GLU A 119 -8.36 0.65 -7.94
CA GLU A 119 -8.48 0.11 -9.30
C GLU A 119 -9.74 -0.75 -9.41
N PRO A 120 -10.73 -0.38 -10.27
CA PRO A 120 -12.04 -1.04 -10.28
C PRO A 120 -11.97 -2.51 -10.72
N ASN A 121 -11.01 -2.91 -11.54
CA ASN A 121 -10.89 -4.28 -12.08
C ASN A 121 -9.81 -5.13 -11.39
N ILE A 122 -9.37 -4.72 -10.22
CA ILE A 122 -8.24 -5.37 -9.53
C ILE A 122 -8.50 -6.83 -9.20
N ALA A 123 -9.73 -7.20 -8.85
CA ALA A 123 -10.09 -8.57 -8.55
C ALA A 123 -9.82 -9.53 -9.73
N VAL A 124 -10.04 -9.07 -10.96
CA VAL A 124 -9.76 -9.85 -12.19
C VAL A 124 -8.25 -10.02 -12.38
N LYS A 125 -7.46 -8.95 -12.18
CA LYS A 125 -5.98 -9.02 -12.27
C LYS A 125 -5.41 -9.98 -11.25
N ILE A 126 -5.90 -9.92 -10.01
CA ILE A 126 -5.48 -10.84 -8.95
C ILE A 126 -5.88 -12.28 -9.29
N ALA A 127 -7.08 -12.51 -9.77
CA ALA A 127 -7.50 -13.85 -10.20
C ALA A 127 -6.61 -14.41 -11.32
N GLN A 128 -6.17 -13.58 -12.26
CA GLN A 128 -5.24 -13.97 -13.32
C GLN A 128 -3.86 -14.36 -12.76
N ASN A 129 -3.36 -13.69 -11.72
CA ASN A 129 -2.09 -14.04 -11.07
C ASN A 129 -2.12 -15.45 -10.46
N PHE A 130 -3.28 -15.90 -9.99
CA PHE A 130 -3.45 -17.22 -9.41
C PHE A 130 -3.90 -18.30 -10.41
N TYR A 131 -4.30 -17.90 -11.63
CA TYR A 131 -4.80 -18.81 -12.63
C TYR A 131 -3.75 -19.88 -13.02
N GLY A 132 -4.15 -21.14 -13.00
CA GLY A 132 -3.28 -22.28 -13.30
C GLY A 132 -2.22 -22.63 -12.24
N ARG A 133 -2.21 -21.93 -11.09
CA ARG A 133 -1.25 -22.16 -10.00
C ARG A 133 -1.87 -22.76 -8.75
N LEU A 134 -3.19 -22.68 -8.64
CA LEU A 134 -3.93 -23.29 -7.55
C LEU A 134 -4.13 -24.79 -7.82
N ALA A 135 -4.10 -25.59 -6.76
CA ALA A 135 -4.48 -26.99 -6.85
C ALA A 135 -5.97 -27.12 -7.25
N SER A 136 -6.35 -28.24 -7.90
CA SER A 136 -7.72 -28.44 -8.40
C SER A 136 -8.81 -28.36 -7.33
N ASN A 137 -8.44 -28.59 -6.07
CA ASN A 137 -9.34 -28.54 -4.89
C ASN A 137 -9.15 -27.28 -4.04
N GLN A 138 -8.38 -26.28 -4.51
CA GLN A 138 -8.05 -25.06 -3.79
C GLN A 138 -8.66 -23.83 -4.49
N PRO A 139 -9.90 -23.45 -4.17
CA PRO A 139 -10.54 -22.29 -4.77
C PRO A 139 -9.89 -20.98 -4.33
N LEU A 140 -9.94 -19.98 -5.21
CA LEU A 140 -9.65 -18.59 -4.89
C LEU A 140 -10.94 -17.88 -4.45
N LYS A 141 -10.91 -17.27 -3.27
CA LYS A 141 -11.99 -16.38 -2.79
C LYS A 141 -11.47 -14.94 -2.74
N THR A 142 -12.16 -14.03 -3.41
CA THR A 142 -11.82 -12.61 -3.43
C THR A 142 -12.95 -11.79 -2.81
N LYS A 143 -12.57 -10.85 -1.91
CA LYS A 143 -13.47 -9.86 -1.35
C LYS A 143 -12.72 -8.51 -1.33
N ILE A 144 -12.74 -7.82 -2.47
CA ILE A 144 -12.01 -6.57 -2.65
C ILE A 144 -13.01 -5.45 -2.90
N SER A 145 -12.92 -4.39 -2.10
CA SER A 145 -13.75 -3.20 -2.24
C SER A 145 -13.00 -2.16 -3.09
N TYR A 146 -13.73 -1.54 -4.03
CA TYR A 146 -13.24 -0.37 -4.73
C TYR A 146 -13.43 0.86 -3.86
N VAL A 147 -12.38 1.65 -3.69
CA VAL A 147 -12.40 2.94 -3.00
C VAL A 147 -11.97 4.00 -3.99
N GLU A 148 -12.84 4.96 -4.25
CA GLU A 148 -12.46 6.10 -5.10
C GLU A 148 -11.22 6.80 -4.54
N PRO A 149 -10.24 7.12 -5.40
CA PRO A 149 -9.12 7.96 -4.99
C PRO A 149 -9.69 9.30 -4.49
N ILE A 150 -9.35 9.68 -3.26
CA ILE A 150 -9.63 11.04 -2.82
C ILE A 150 -8.87 11.94 -3.79
N LYS A 151 -9.60 12.63 -4.68
CA LYS A 151 -9.01 13.76 -5.41
C LYS A 151 -8.56 14.73 -4.31
N ALA A 152 -7.25 14.82 -4.12
CA ALA A 152 -6.71 15.97 -3.41
C ALA A 152 -7.36 17.18 -4.11
N LEU A 153 -8.12 17.98 -3.36
CA LEU A 153 -8.45 19.32 -3.80
C LEU A 153 -7.08 19.96 -4.02
N GLU A 154 -6.65 20.04 -5.29
CA GLU A 154 -5.55 20.92 -5.62
C GLU A 154 -5.98 22.27 -5.02
N PRO A 155 -5.15 22.89 -4.16
CA PRO A 155 -5.46 24.22 -3.70
C PRO A 155 -5.73 25.02 -4.96
N GLU A 156 -6.92 25.58 -5.05
CA GLU A 156 -7.26 26.46 -6.17
C GLU A 156 -6.17 27.53 -6.17
N GLY A 157 -5.19 27.35 -7.05
CA GLY A 157 -4.17 28.36 -7.27
C GLY A 157 -4.89 29.63 -7.73
N PRO A 158 -4.28 30.81 -7.56
CA PRO A 158 -4.87 32.04 -8.03
C PRO A 158 -5.27 31.86 -9.49
N THR A 159 -6.46 32.30 -9.83
CA THR A 159 -6.94 32.30 -11.20
C THR A 159 -6.04 33.19 -12.10
N ASP A 160 -6.07 32.99 -13.40
CA ASP A 160 -5.31 33.81 -14.34
C ASP A 160 -5.60 35.31 -14.14
N GLU A 161 -6.85 35.65 -13.80
CA GLU A 161 -7.27 37.04 -13.52
C GLU A 161 -6.69 37.55 -12.20
N GLU A 162 -6.66 36.72 -11.15
CA GLU A 162 -6.06 37.09 -9.86
C GLU A 162 -4.53 37.22 -9.96
N CYS A 163 -3.87 36.37 -10.77
CA CYS A 163 -2.45 36.51 -11.08
C CYS A 163 -2.16 37.81 -11.81
N LEU A 164 -2.95 38.18 -12.84
CA LEU A 164 -2.78 39.43 -13.58
C LEU A 164 -2.97 40.62 -12.68
N VAL A 165 -4.05 40.67 -11.88
CA VAL A 165 -4.28 41.74 -10.90
C VAL A 165 -3.18 41.85 -9.89
N GLY A 166 -2.62 40.71 -9.42
CA GLY A 166 -1.48 40.69 -8.51
C GLY A 166 -0.23 41.31 -9.14
N VAL A 167 0.09 40.94 -10.38
CA VAL A 167 1.22 41.51 -11.13
C VAL A 167 1.02 43.00 -11.40
N ASP A 168 -0.19 43.42 -11.86
CA ASP A 168 -0.49 44.81 -12.13
C ASP A 168 -0.37 45.68 -10.86
N ASN A 169 -0.81 45.19 -9.71
CA ASN A 169 -0.66 45.88 -8.43
C ASN A 169 0.81 46.02 -8.01
N LEU A 170 1.63 45.01 -8.21
CA LEU A 170 3.06 45.05 -7.90
C LEU A 170 3.79 46.06 -8.80
N LEU A 171 3.39 46.17 -10.05
CA LEU A 171 4.02 47.06 -11.05
C LEU A 171 3.44 48.46 -11.07
N ALA A 172 2.30 48.71 -10.41
CA ALA A 172 1.62 50.01 -10.43
C ALA A 172 2.47 51.15 -9.87
N GLU A 173 3.22 50.88 -8.80
CA GLU A 173 4.08 51.87 -8.14
C GLU A 173 5.58 51.63 -8.31
N ARG A 174 5.96 50.48 -8.84
CA ARG A 174 7.36 50.07 -9.00
C ARG A 174 7.59 49.54 -10.42
N LYS A 175 8.76 49.81 -10.98
CA LYS A 175 9.15 49.36 -12.31
C LYS A 175 10.43 48.52 -12.22
N ILE A 176 10.42 47.42 -12.97
CA ILE A 176 11.65 46.66 -13.18
C ILE A 176 12.61 47.50 -14.01
N THR A 177 13.75 47.87 -13.43
CA THR A 177 14.74 48.70 -14.11
C THR A 177 16.04 47.90 -14.24
N PHE A 178 16.78 48.24 -15.31
CA PHE A 178 18.08 47.62 -15.60
C PHE A 178 19.20 48.58 -15.25
N GLU A 179 20.38 47.99 -14.97
CA GLU A 179 21.56 48.79 -14.82
C GLU A 179 21.91 49.53 -16.14
N PRO A 180 22.48 50.75 -16.07
CA PRO A 180 22.82 51.52 -17.26
C PRO A 180 23.70 50.72 -18.23
N SER A 181 23.26 50.56 -19.49
CA SER A 181 23.95 49.84 -20.55
C SER A 181 24.22 48.33 -20.23
N SER A 182 23.34 47.74 -19.46
CA SER A 182 23.42 46.32 -19.04
C SER A 182 22.07 45.65 -19.24
N ASP A 183 22.10 44.29 -19.40
CA ASP A 183 20.95 43.42 -19.40
C ASP A 183 20.62 42.87 -17.99
N ARG A 184 21.32 43.36 -16.97
CA ARG A 184 21.12 42.99 -15.57
C ARG A 184 20.05 43.84 -14.92
N ILE A 185 19.11 43.18 -14.24
CA ILE A 185 18.11 43.84 -13.41
C ILE A 185 18.81 44.41 -12.18
N ASN A 186 18.52 45.65 -11.82
CA ASN A 186 19.07 46.29 -10.64
C ASN A 186 18.50 45.67 -9.34
N LEU A 187 19.09 45.97 -8.19
CA LEU A 187 18.73 45.41 -6.88
C LEU A 187 17.26 45.63 -6.54
N ASP A 188 16.68 46.78 -6.85
CA ASP A 188 15.29 47.10 -6.58
C ASP A 188 14.34 46.28 -7.46
N GLY A 189 14.74 46.02 -8.71
CA GLY A 189 14.00 45.16 -9.62
C GLY A 189 14.09 43.66 -9.24
N GLN A 190 15.22 43.23 -8.69
CA GLN A 190 15.35 41.86 -8.17
C GLN A 190 14.45 41.63 -6.95
N GLN A 191 14.40 42.57 -6.01
CA GLN A 191 13.52 42.48 -4.84
C GLN A 191 12.04 42.43 -5.23
N LEU A 192 11.65 43.18 -6.28
CA LEU A 192 10.28 43.17 -6.79
C LEU A 192 9.88 41.82 -7.41
N LEU A 193 10.83 41.07 -7.96
CA LEU A 193 10.57 39.76 -8.55
C LEU A 193 10.53 38.63 -7.50
N ASP A 194 11.05 38.86 -6.33
CA ASP A 194 11.08 37.90 -5.23
C ASP A 194 9.85 38.02 -4.29
N GLU A 195 9.02 39.07 -4.46
CA GLU A 195 7.73 39.28 -3.77
C GLU A 195 6.58 38.54 -4.46
#